data_fbbc998a247d79a910f2982fc1913bf0
#
_entry.id   fbbc998a247d79a910f2982fc1913bf0
#
_cell.length_a   1.000
_cell.length_b   1.000
_cell.length_c   1.000
_cell.angle_alpha   90.00
_cell.angle_beta   90.00
_cell.angle_gamma   90.00
#
_symmetry.space_group_name_H-M   'P 1'
#
loop_
_entity.id
_entity.type
_entity.pdbx_description
1 polymer ?
#
loop_
_entity_poly.entity_id
_entity_poly.type
_entity_poly.pdbx_seq_one_letter_code
_entity_poly.pdbx_strand_id
1 'polypeptide(L)'
;ILASVGEPDLSTTVFGQKIDLPIFLSPTAMQRLYHHDGDKASARAAEKFGTFYSMSTMATSSIEEIANISGGPKLFQLYIHKDQGLTDNLIDRCKSSGFKAMCLTVDTVVAGNRERDHRWGFTTPPKLTLKSLMSFAMHPMWAFNYLTNKKFELANVSHWTKKGSSIAKGVMDYINEQYDPAMSWKDAEYVAVSYTHLRAHETHEN
;
A
#
# COMPACT_ATOMS: atom_id res chain seq x y z
N ILE A 1 24.84 16.59 -33.25
CA ILE A 1 25.19 16.67 -31.82
C ILE A 1 25.24 18.13 -31.31
N LEU A 2 24.95 19.09 -32.16
CA LEU A 2 24.89 20.53 -31.78
C LEU A 2 23.43 21.04 -31.74
N ALA A 3 22.45 20.16 -31.55
CA ALA A 3 21.08 20.59 -31.36
C ALA A 3 20.92 21.13 -29.93
N SER A 4 20.45 22.37 -29.82
CA SER A 4 19.99 22.91 -28.53
C SER A 4 18.81 22.07 -28.05
N VAL A 5 19.01 21.30 -27.00
CA VAL A 5 17.94 20.56 -26.33
C VAL A 5 17.34 21.52 -25.31
N GLY A 6 16.11 21.96 -25.55
CA GLY A 6 15.32 22.70 -24.56
C GLY A 6 15.02 21.86 -23.31
N GLU A 7 14.35 22.45 -22.36
CA GLU A 7 13.86 21.68 -21.20
C GLU A 7 12.91 20.57 -21.66
N PRO A 8 13.15 19.29 -21.27
CA PRO A 8 12.31 18.18 -21.68
C PRO A 8 10.93 18.27 -21.00
N ASP A 9 9.87 18.16 -21.78
CA ASP A 9 8.51 17.95 -21.24
C ASP A 9 8.32 16.46 -20.94
N LEU A 10 8.20 16.13 -19.67
CA LEU A 10 7.97 14.76 -19.18
C LEU A 10 6.50 14.47 -18.91
N SER A 11 5.61 15.44 -19.16
CA SER A 11 4.18 15.28 -18.88
C SER A 11 3.54 14.23 -19.79
N THR A 12 2.58 13.50 -19.22
CA THR A 12 1.79 12.50 -19.96
C THR A 12 0.41 12.37 -19.34
N THR A 13 -0.46 11.59 -19.99
CA THR A 13 -1.80 11.29 -19.47
C THR A 13 -1.92 9.80 -19.20
N VAL A 14 -2.24 9.45 -17.95
CA VAL A 14 -2.43 8.06 -17.52
C VAL A 14 -3.74 7.97 -16.74
N PHE A 15 -4.54 6.95 -17.01
CA PHE A 15 -5.88 6.77 -16.44
C PHE A 15 -6.75 8.05 -16.52
N GLY A 16 -6.64 8.78 -17.65
CA GLY A 16 -7.37 10.03 -17.85
C GLY A 16 -6.89 11.21 -16.99
N GLN A 17 -5.79 11.06 -16.25
CA GLN A 17 -5.18 12.12 -15.43
C GLN A 17 -3.89 12.60 -16.08
N LYS A 18 -3.75 13.92 -16.23
CA LYS A 18 -2.48 14.52 -16.60
C LYS A 18 -1.52 14.43 -15.42
N ILE A 19 -0.30 13.99 -15.67
CA ILE A 19 0.79 13.92 -14.71
C ILE A 19 2.02 14.61 -15.30
N ASP A 20 2.82 15.23 -14.43
CA ASP A 20 3.99 16.00 -14.85
C ASP A 20 5.23 15.11 -15.00
N LEU A 21 5.23 13.94 -14.37
CA LEU A 21 6.33 13.00 -14.37
C LEU A 21 5.81 11.58 -14.58
N PRO A 22 6.31 10.82 -15.61
CA PRO A 22 5.82 9.48 -15.94
C PRO A 22 6.39 8.38 -15.02
N ILE A 23 6.39 8.64 -13.72
CA ILE A 23 6.86 7.73 -12.68
C ILE A 23 5.81 7.71 -11.57
N PHE A 24 5.40 6.51 -11.14
CA PHE A 24 4.47 6.34 -10.03
C PHE A 24 5.22 5.94 -8.76
N LEU A 25 4.71 6.38 -7.60
CA LEU A 25 5.14 5.80 -6.35
C LEU A 25 4.41 4.47 -6.16
N SER A 26 5.17 3.37 -6.17
CA SER A 26 4.64 2.01 -6.01
C SER A 26 3.90 1.82 -4.69
N PRO A 27 2.87 0.94 -4.65
CA PRO A 27 2.13 0.65 -3.43
C PRO A 27 3.02 -0.10 -2.44
N THR A 28 3.46 0.60 -1.40
CA THR A 28 4.32 0.05 -0.35
C THR A 28 3.51 -0.18 0.92
N ALA A 29 3.53 -1.40 1.43
CA ALA A 29 2.87 -1.75 2.69
C ALA A 29 3.64 -1.22 3.91
N MET A 30 2.93 -0.97 5.02
CA MET A 30 3.51 -0.77 6.35
C MET A 30 4.54 0.36 6.45
N GLN A 31 4.38 1.44 5.69
CA GLN A 31 5.38 2.51 5.59
C GLN A 31 5.74 3.15 6.94
N ARG A 32 4.84 3.16 7.94
CA ARG A 32 5.13 3.68 9.29
C ARG A 32 6.12 2.83 10.10
N LEU A 33 6.47 1.63 9.64
CA LEU A 33 7.62 0.91 10.22
C LEU A 33 8.96 1.60 9.91
N TYR A 34 9.03 2.35 8.81
CA TYR A 34 10.25 3.02 8.37
C TYR A 34 10.30 4.48 8.82
N HIS A 35 9.18 5.18 8.71
CA HIS A 35 9.05 6.58 9.07
C HIS A 35 7.68 6.88 9.67
N HIS A 36 7.62 7.69 10.73
CA HIS A 36 6.38 8.00 11.45
C HIS A 36 5.26 8.60 10.58
N ASP A 37 5.61 9.32 9.54
CA ASP A 37 4.65 9.95 8.62
C ASP A 37 4.20 9.01 7.48
N GLY A 38 4.99 7.96 7.20
CA GLY A 38 4.64 6.84 6.33
C GLY A 38 3.95 7.23 5.03
N ASP A 39 2.79 6.65 4.77
CA ASP A 39 1.97 6.87 3.58
C ASP A 39 1.67 8.35 3.30
N LYS A 40 1.50 9.14 4.35
CA LYS A 40 1.21 10.58 4.24
C LYS A 40 2.35 11.36 3.59
N ALA A 41 3.59 11.05 3.95
CA ALA A 41 4.77 11.68 3.35
C ALA A 41 4.88 11.32 1.87
N SER A 42 4.65 10.05 1.53
CA SER A 42 4.67 9.57 0.14
C SER A 42 3.58 10.23 -0.71
N ALA A 43 2.35 10.35 -0.19
CA ALA A 43 1.26 11.01 -0.90
C ALA A 43 1.53 12.50 -1.17
N ARG A 44 2.04 13.23 -0.17
CA ARG A 44 2.46 14.63 -0.37
C ARG A 44 3.61 14.79 -1.37
N ALA A 45 4.55 13.86 -1.36
CA ALA A 45 5.64 13.86 -2.33
C ALA A 45 5.13 13.63 -3.76
N ALA A 46 4.24 12.65 -3.96
CA ALA A 46 3.63 12.41 -5.27
C ALA A 46 2.88 13.64 -5.79
N GLU A 47 2.07 14.29 -4.94
CA GLU A 47 1.37 15.52 -5.30
C GLU A 47 2.34 16.65 -5.66
N LYS A 48 3.39 16.86 -4.84
CA LYS A 48 4.40 17.89 -5.07
C LYS A 48 5.10 17.75 -6.43
N PHE A 49 5.30 16.52 -6.89
CA PHE A 49 5.95 16.21 -8.16
C PHE A 49 4.98 15.89 -9.30
N GLY A 50 3.68 16.15 -9.09
CA GLY A 50 2.66 15.97 -10.12
C GLY A 50 2.53 14.55 -10.64
N THR A 51 2.66 13.53 -9.77
CA THR A 51 2.57 12.12 -10.19
C THR A 51 1.57 11.33 -9.36
N PHE A 52 1.33 10.05 -9.72
CA PHE A 52 0.45 9.17 -8.98
C PHE A 52 1.07 8.70 -7.66
N TYR A 53 0.28 8.77 -6.60
CA TYR A 53 0.50 8.02 -5.38
C TYR A 53 -0.27 6.70 -5.43
N SER A 54 0.42 5.57 -5.27
CA SER A 54 -0.20 4.25 -5.18
C SER A 54 -0.27 3.81 -3.71
N MET A 55 -1.48 3.59 -3.23
CA MET A 55 -1.76 3.18 -1.86
C MET A 55 -1.95 1.68 -1.77
N SER A 56 -1.29 1.03 -0.82
CA SER A 56 -1.47 -0.40 -0.57
C SER A 56 -2.71 -0.69 0.27
N THR A 57 -3.35 -1.84 0.05
CA THR A 57 -4.36 -2.40 1.00
C THR A 57 -3.81 -2.47 2.43
N MET A 58 -2.51 -2.78 2.57
CA MET A 58 -1.81 -2.89 3.86
C MET A 58 -1.12 -1.58 4.26
N ALA A 59 -1.65 -0.44 3.84
CA ALA A 59 -1.16 0.87 4.25
C ALA A 59 -1.43 1.14 5.73
N THR A 60 -0.62 1.99 6.32
CA THR A 60 -0.70 2.41 7.72
C THR A 60 -1.49 3.71 7.93
N SER A 61 -1.96 4.30 6.83
CA SER A 61 -2.95 5.39 6.83
C SER A 61 -4.23 4.91 6.17
N SER A 62 -5.37 5.50 6.52
CA SER A 62 -6.63 5.16 5.88
C SER A 62 -6.77 5.83 4.50
N ILE A 63 -7.66 5.28 3.67
CA ILE A 63 -8.03 5.82 2.36
C ILE A 63 -8.44 7.29 2.50
N GLU A 64 -9.25 7.59 3.51
CA GLU A 64 -9.79 8.92 3.79
C GLU A 64 -8.70 9.88 4.29
N GLU A 65 -7.78 9.41 5.15
CA GLU A 65 -6.64 10.22 5.60
C GLU A 65 -5.78 10.67 4.41
N ILE A 66 -5.52 9.78 3.45
CA ILE A 66 -4.74 10.10 2.25
C ILE A 66 -5.53 11.03 1.31
N ALA A 67 -6.82 10.81 1.13
CA ALA A 67 -7.65 11.69 0.32
C ALA A 67 -7.70 13.13 0.87
N ASN A 68 -7.72 13.28 2.19
CA ASN A 68 -7.78 14.58 2.85
C ASN A 68 -6.46 15.38 2.80
N ILE A 69 -5.32 14.70 2.67
CA ILE A 69 -4.00 15.38 2.71
C ILE A 69 -3.37 15.59 1.33
N SER A 70 -3.90 14.95 0.28
CA SER A 70 -3.39 15.07 -1.07
C SER A 70 -4.52 15.19 -2.08
N GLY A 71 -4.51 16.26 -2.88
CA GLY A 71 -5.39 16.47 -4.02
C GLY A 71 -4.91 15.78 -5.31
N GLY A 72 -3.68 15.29 -5.34
CA GLY A 72 -3.07 14.64 -6.50
C GLY A 72 -3.75 13.32 -6.89
N PRO A 73 -3.47 12.79 -8.08
CA PRO A 73 -4.06 11.55 -8.55
C PRO A 73 -3.58 10.35 -7.71
N LYS A 74 -4.52 9.48 -7.35
CA LYS A 74 -4.29 8.33 -6.46
C LYS A 74 -4.77 7.04 -7.10
N LEU A 75 -3.99 5.99 -6.91
CA LEU A 75 -4.29 4.61 -7.25
C LEU A 75 -4.34 3.77 -5.97
N PHE A 76 -5.25 2.81 -5.89
CA PHE A 76 -5.34 1.87 -4.79
C PHE A 76 -4.96 0.47 -5.26
N GLN A 77 -4.01 -0.18 -4.58
CA GLN A 77 -3.66 -1.57 -4.81
C GLN A 77 -4.53 -2.45 -3.92
N LEU A 78 -5.31 -3.32 -4.54
CA LEU A 78 -6.29 -4.20 -3.91
C LEU A 78 -5.79 -5.65 -3.88
N TYR A 79 -5.86 -6.26 -2.70
CA TYR A 79 -5.91 -7.71 -2.54
C TYR A 79 -7.36 -8.14 -2.31
N ILE A 80 -7.81 -9.20 -3.01
CA ILE A 80 -9.13 -9.78 -2.76
C ILE A 80 -9.08 -10.60 -1.49
N HIS A 81 -10.05 -10.37 -0.62
CA HIS A 81 -10.22 -11.08 0.63
C HIS A 81 -11.30 -12.15 0.51
N LYS A 82 -11.18 -13.22 1.30
CA LYS A 82 -12.24 -14.24 1.45
C LYS A 82 -13.56 -13.63 1.88
N ASP A 83 -13.50 -12.58 2.69
CA ASP A 83 -14.66 -11.76 3.03
C ASP A 83 -14.91 -10.75 1.92
N GLN A 84 -15.88 -11.03 1.05
CA GLN A 84 -16.28 -10.17 -0.03
C GLN A 84 -16.73 -8.79 0.47
N GLY A 85 -17.39 -8.73 1.64
CA GLY A 85 -17.82 -7.46 2.22
C GLY A 85 -16.66 -6.51 2.53
N LEU A 86 -15.48 -7.02 2.91
CA LEU A 86 -14.27 -6.21 3.07
C LEU A 86 -13.78 -5.68 1.72
N THR A 87 -13.76 -6.53 0.70
CA THR A 87 -13.38 -6.13 -0.65
C THR A 87 -14.28 -5.01 -1.18
N ASP A 88 -15.59 -5.16 -1.03
CA ASP A 88 -16.59 -4.16 -1.45
C ASP A 88 -16.44 -2.84 -0.67
N ASN A 89 -16.23 -2.94 0.64
CA ASN A 89 -15.99 -1.76 1.47
C ASN A 89 -14.76 -0.97 1.00
N LEU A 90 -13.67 -1.65 0.68
CA LEU A 90 -12.46 -1.00 0.17
C LEU A 90 -12.71 -0.31 -1.18
N ILE A 91 -13.44 -0.98 -2.09
CA ILE A 91 -13.82 -0.43 -3.40
C ILE A 91 -14.66 0.85 -3.22
N ASP A 92 -15.69 0.80 -2.38
CA ASP A 92 -16.61 1.92 -2.19
C ASP A 92 -15.93 3.12 -1.50
N ARG A 93 -15.05 2.85 -0.53
CA ARG A 93 -14.25 3.90 0.11
C ARG A 93 -13.29 4.57 -0.87
N CYS A 94 -12.64 3.81 -1.76
CA CYS A 94 -11.79 4.36 -2.81
C CYS A 94 -12.55 5.25 -3.78
N LYS A 95 -13.75 4.83 -4.21
CA LYS A 95 -14.63 5.65 -5.06
C LYS A 95 -15.02 6.96 -4.39
N SER A 96 -15.57 6.88 -3.16
CA SER A 96 -16.00 8.04 -2.41
C SER A 96 -14.86 8.99 -2.05
N SER A 97 -13.65 8.48 -1.93
CA SER A 97 -12.43 9.25 -1.66
C SER A 97 -11.72 9.77 -2.93
N GLY A 98 -12.29 9.55 -4.11
CA GLY A 98 -11.81 10.12 -5.38
C GLY A 98 -10.51 9.51 -5.90
N PHE A 99 -10.18 8.28 -5.54
CA PHE A 99 -9.10 7.53 -6.18
C PHE A 99 -9.41 7.33 -7.67
N LYS A 100 -8.42 7.41 -8.54
CA LYS A 100 -8.59 7.45 -10.00
C LYS A 100 -8.45 6.08 -10.66
N ALA A 101 -7.74 5.17 -10.03
CA ALA A 101 -7.53 3.82 -10.54
C ALA A 101 -7.42 2.80 -9.40
N MET A 102 -7.63 1.54 -9.74
CA MET A 102 -7.43 0.40 -8.86
C MET A 102 -6.54 -0.62 -9.54
N CYS A 103 -5.54 -1.12 -8.81
CA CYS A 103 -4.63 -2.16 -9.24
C CYS A 103 -4.93 -3.44 -8.47
N LEU A 104 -5.42 -4.46 -9.16
CA LEU A 104 -5.67 -5.77 -8.56
C LEU A 104 -4.39 -6.59 -8.56
N THR A 105 -3.93 -7.01 -7.38
CA THR A 105 -2.79 -7.90 -7.23
C THR A 105 -3.26 -9.35 -7.23
N VAL A 106 -2.69 -10.16 -8.12
CA VAL A 106 -3.16 -11.54 -8.40
C VAL A 106 -2.12 -12.63 -8.11
N ASP A 107 -0.91 -12.27 -7.73
CA ASP A 107 0.23 -13.17 -7.51
C ASP A 107 0.44 -13.59 -6.04
N THR A 108 -0.32 -13.02 -5.11
CA THR A 108 -0.14 -13.27 -3.67
C THR A 108 -1.16 -14.31 -3.17
N VAL A 109 -1.08 -15.51 -3.70
CA VAL A 109 -1.92 -16.65 -3.28
C VAL A 109 -1.45 -17.22 -1.93
N VAL A 110 -0.14 -17.16 -1.68
CA VAL A 110 0.52 -17.62 -0.45
C VAL A 110 1.53 -16.59 0.00
N ALA A 111 1.69 -16.44 1.31
CA ALA A 111 2.72 -15.57 1.85
C ALA A 111 4.12 -16.05 1.44
N GLY A 112 4.93 -15.14 0.89
CA GLY A 112 6.28 -15.46 0.42
C GLY A 112 7.22 -15.84 1.58
N ASN A 113 8.04 -16.87 1.37
CA ASN A 113 9.07 -17.29 2.34
C ASN A 113 10.28 -16.33 2.28
N ARG A 114 10.29 -15.34 3.15
CA ARG A 114 11.38 -14.36 3.25
C ARG A 114 12.47 -14.88 4.20
N GLU A 115 13.38 -15.71 3.70
CA GLU A 115 14.47 -16.30 4.50
C GLU A 115 15.29 -15.27 5.28
N ARG A 116 15.53 -14.10 4.70
CA ARG A 116 16.26 -13.02 5.36
C ARG A 116 15.56 -12.55 6.64
N ASP A 117 14.23 -12.40 6.60
CA ASP A 117 13.44 -11.98 7.75
C ASP A 117 13.50 -13.04 8.86
N HIS A 118 13.42 -14.33 8.48
CA HIS A 118 13.59 -15.44 9.43
C HIS A 118 15.01 -15.46 10.05
N ARG A 119 16.06 -15.27 9.26
CA ARG A 119 17.45 -15.25 9.75
C ARG A 119 17.74 -14.10 10.71
N TRP A 120 17.12 -12.93 10.46
CA TRP A 120 17.31 -11.75 11.30
C TRP A 120 16.28 -11.65 12.44
N GLY A 121 15.35 -12.59 12.52
CA GLY A 121 14.29 -12.59 13.54
C GLY A 121 13.30 -11.45 13.39
N PHE A 122 13.14 -10.94 12.16
CA PHE A 122 12.13 -9.93 11.87
C PHE A 122 10.75 -10.58 11.90
N THR A 123 9.93 -10.20 12.86
CA THR A 123 8.55 -10.66 13.02
C THR A 123 7.63 -9.46 13.17
N THR A 124 6.38 -9.61 12.74
CA THR A 124 5.33 -8.60 12.93
C THR A 124 4.19 -9.23 13.71
N PRO A 125 3.94 -8.87 14.97
CA PRO A 125 4.64 -7.83 15.75
C PRO A 125 6.10 -8.21 16.07
N PRO A 126 7.00 -7.21 16.25
CA PRO A 126 8.42 -7.45 16.52
C PRO A 126 8.62 -8.13 17.87
N LYS A 127 9.42 -9.18 17.91
CA LYS A 127 9.82 -9.80 19.18
C LYS A 127 10.93 -8.97 19.83
N LEU A 128 10.70 -8.53 21.07
CA LEU A 128 11.67 -7.78 21.84
C LEU A 128 12.72 -8.75 22.42
N THR A 129 13.86 -8.85 21.77
CA THR A 129 15.05 -9.55 22.24
C THR A 129 16.09 -8.52 22.71
N LEU A 130 17.08 -8.94 23.51
CA LEU A 130 18.19 -8.05 23.91
C LEU A 130 18.91 -7.45 22.68
N LYS A 131 19.03 -8.23 21.59
CA LYS A 131 19.63 -7.76 20.34
C LYS A 131 18.78 -6.69 19.67
N SER A 132 17.45 -6.84 19.64
CA SER A 132 16.54 -5.83 19.07
C SER A 132 16.48 -4.57 19.92
N LEU A 133 16.51 -4.70 21.27
CA LEU A 133 16.57 -3.55 22.18
C LEU A 133 17.86 -2.74 22.00
N MET A 134 18.99 -3.42 21.81
CA MET A 134 20.27 -2.76 21.53
C MET A 134 20.25 -2.05 20.17
N SER A 135 19.63 -2.67 19.15
CA SER A 135 19.41 -2.03 17.86
C SER A 135 18.53 -0.78 17.96
N PHE A 136 17.45 -0.81 18.73
CA PHE A 136 16.59 0.37 18.97
C PHE A 136 17.35 1.48 19.71
N ALA A 137 18.18 1.12 20.68
CA ALA A 137 19.01 2.08 21.39
C ALA A 137 20.04 2.78 20.49
N MET A 138 20.53 2.09 19.46
CA MET A 138 21.41 2.68 18.44
C MET A 138 20.69 3.57 17.42
N HIS A 139 19.35 3.53 17.37
CA HIS A 139 18.53 4.34 16.49
C HIS A 139 17.52 5.19 17.27
N PRO A 140 17.99 6.09 18.17
CA PRO A 140 17.13 6.78 19.14
C PRO A 140 16.04 7.63 18.48
N MET A 141 16.33 8.26 17.36
CA MET A 141 15.35 9.08 16.63
C MET A 141 14.19 8.24 16.08
N TRP A 142 14.50 7.06 15.53
CA TRP A 142 13.47 6.12 15.08
C TRP A 142 12.63 5.60 16.25
N ALA A 143 13.29 5.19 17.34
CA ALA A 143 12.63 4.68 18.53
C ALA A 143 11.73 5.75 19.17
N PHE A 144 12.20 6.98 19.29
CA PHE A 144 11.41 8.11 19.79
C PHE A 144 10.17 8.34 18.91
N ASN A 145 10.35 8.44 17.59
CA ASN A 145 9.24 8.63 16.67
C ASN A 145 8.22 7.49 16.71
N TYR A 146 8.68 6.25 16.82
CA TYR A 146 7.81 5.07 16.92
C TYR A 146 6.98 5.07 18.22
N LEU A 147 7.57 5.48 19.34
CA LEU A 147 6.91 5.50 20.65
C LEU A 147 5.96 6.68 20.83
N THR A 148 6.26 7.83 20.25
CA THR A 148 5.51 9.08 20.46
C THR A 148 4.40 9.32 19.46
N ASN A 149 4.42 8.64 18.31
CA ASN A 149 3.39 8.79 17.29
C ASN A 149 2.27 7.72 17.41
N LYS A 150 1.22 7.88 16.62
CA LYS A 150 0.10 6.94 16.54
C LYS A 150 0.61 5.50 16.39
N LYS A 151 0.02 4.58 17.15
CA LYS A 151 0.39 3.15 17.09
C LYS A 151 0.32 2.61 15.67
N PHE A 152 1.23 1.69 15.35
CA PHE A 152 1.22 0.97 14.09
C PHE A 152 -0.05 0.12 13.98
N GLU A 153 -0.78 0.32 12.90
CA GLU A 153 -1.93 -0.50 12.52
C GLU A 153 -2.10 -0.52 10.99
N LEU A 154 -2.73 -1.54 10.48
CA LEU A 154 -3.15 -1.61 9.07
C LEU A 154 -4.50 -0.91 8.94
N ALA A 155 -4.47 0.41 8.70
CA ALA A 155 -5.60 1.29 8.91
C ALA A 155 -6.86 0.95 8.08
N ASN A 156 -6.71 0.27 6.94
CA ASN A 156 -7.82 -0.04 6.05
C ASN A 156 -8.52 -1.37 6.37
N VAL A 157 -7.88 -2.24 7.14
CA VAL A 157 -8.38 -3.61 7.41
C VAL A 157 -8.51 -3.94 8.89
N SER A 158 -7.91 -3.13 9.79
CA SER A 158 -7.86 -3.43 11.23
C SER A 158 -9.22 -3.49 11.93
N HIS A 159 -10.18 -2.69 11.50
CA HIS A 159 -11.52 -2.66 12.10
C HIS A 159 -12.47 -3.73 11.55
N TRP A 160 -12.13 -4.34 10.44
CA TRP A 160 -12.89 -5.45 9.87
C TRP A 160 -12.51 -6.79 10.49
N THR A 161 -11.28 -6.89 10.96
CA THR A 161 -10.78 -8.12 11.60
C THR A 161 -11.26 -8.21 13.04
N LYS A 162 -11.81 -9.35 13.46
CA LYS A 162 -12.25 -9.58 14.84
C LYS A 162 -11.10 -9.35 15.83
N LYS A 163 -11.40 -8.73 16.99
CA LYS A 163 -10.44 -8.61 18.09
C LYS A 163 -9.83 -9.98 18.40
N GLY A 164 -8.50 -10.11 18.29
CA GLY A 164 -7.78 -11.38 18.47
C GLY A 164 -7.46 -12.12 17.16
N SER A 165 -7.76 -11.52 16.01
CA SER A 165 -7.44 -12.07 14.69
C SER A 165 -5.95 -11.96 14.35
N SER A 166 -5.58 -12.56 13.23
CA SER A 166 -4.23 -12.75 12.71
C SER A 166 -3.35 -11.51 12.61
N ILE A 167 -3.89 -10.27 12.55
CA ILE A 167 -3.04 -9.06 12.59
C ILE A 167 -2.25 -8.98 13.91
N ALA A 168 -2.85 -9.40 15.01
CA ALA A 168 -2.16 -9.47 16.30
C ALA A 168 -1.12 -10.61 16.36
N LYS A 169 -1.28 -11.64 15.52
CA LYS A 169 -0.34 -12.77 15.40
C LYS A 169 0.78 -12.51 14.41
N GLY A 170 0.52 -11.70 13.39
CA GLY A 170 1.50 -11.31 12.38
C GLY A 170 0.89 -11.04 11.01
N VAL A 171 1.58 -10.25 10.20
CA VAL A 171 1.12 -9.90 8.84
C VAL A 171 1.06 -11.14 7.94
N MET A 172 1.99 -12.08 8.10
CA MET A 172 2.03 -13.32 7.31
C MET A 172 0.82 -14.21 7.61
N ASP A 173 0.46 -14.33 8.88
CA ASP A 173 -0.73 -15.09 9.28
C ASP A 173 -1.99 -14.41 8.74
N TYR A 174 -2.05 -13.06 8.76
CA TYR A 174 -3.13 -12.31 8.16
C TYR A 174 -3.31 -12.62 6.67
N ILE A 175 -2.21 -12.58 5.90
CA ILE A 175 -2.25 -12.87 4.46
C ILE A 175 -2.80 -14.28 4.22
N ASN A 176 -2.26 -15.29 4.90
CA ASN A 176 -2.67 -16.68 4.71
C ASN A 176 -4.14 -16.96 5.12
N GLU A 177 -4.62 -16.26 6.16
CA GLU A 177 -6.00 -16.44 6.66
C GLU A 177 -7.03 -15.67 5.83
N GLN A 178 -6.70 -14.47 5.37
CA GLN A 178 -7.68 -13.52 4.84
C GLN A 178 -7.71 -13.40 3.33
N TYR A 179 -6.58 -13.64 2.64
CA TYR A 179 -6.57 -13.54 1.19
C TYR A 179 -7.21 -14.76 0.54
N ASP A 180 -7.92 -14.54 -0.56
CA ASP A 180 -8.59 -15.62 -1.29
C ASP A 180 -7.61 -16.33 -2.22
N PRO A 181 -7.28 -17.62 -1.93
CA PRO A 181 -6.42 -18.42 -2.80
C PRO A 181 -7.13 -18.94 -4.05
N ALA A 182 -8.46 -18.83 -4.09
CA ALA A 182 -9.28 -19.31 -5.20
C ALA A 182 -9.64 -18.21 -6.21
N MET A 183 -8.98 -17.06 -6.12
CA MET A 183 -9.19 -15.92 -7.00
C MET A 183 -9.11 -16.32 -8.49
N SER A 184 -10.02 -15.80 -9.29
CA SER A 184 -10.22 -16.14 -10.69
C SER A 184 -10.43 -14.90 -11.56
N TRP A 185 -10.52 -15.09 -12.87
CA TRP A 185 -10.87 -14.01 -13.79
C TRP A 185 -12.25 -13.40 -13.52
N LYS A 186 -13.18 -14.15 -12.90
CA LYS A 186 -14.49 -13.62 -12.50
C LYS A 186 -14.36 -12.54 -11.43
N ASP A 187 -13.41 -12.69 -10.52
CA ASP A 187 -13.13 -11.71 -9.49
C ASP A 187 -12.48 -10.46 -10.07
N ALA A 188 -11.60 -10.63 -11.06
CA ALA A 188 -11.04 -9.51 -11.81
C ALA A 188 -12.11 -8.75 -12.60
N GLU A 189 -13.05 -9.46 -13.22
CA GLU A 189 -14.23 -8.89 -13.88
C GLU A 189 -15.13 -8.14 -12.90
N TYR A 190 -15.41 -8.74 -11.74
CA TYR A 190 -16.18 -8.13 -10.66
C TYR A 190 -15.57 -6.80 -10.22
N VAL A 191 -14.27 -6.76 -9.93
CA VAL A 191 -13.57 -5.54 -9.54
C VAL A 191 -13.62 -4.50 -10.66
N ALA A 192 -13.40 -4.92 -11.91
CA ALA A 192 -13.43 -4.02 -13.07
C ALA A 192 -14.81 -3.40 -13.27
N VAL A 193 -15.89 -4.16 -13.11
CA VAL A 193 -17.28 -3.66 -13.20
C VAL A 193 -17.60 -2.78 -11.99
N SER A 194 -17.23 -3.21 -10.81
CA SER A 194 -17.51 -2.49 -9.57
C SER A 194 -16.78 -1.15 -9.51
N TYR A 195 -15.57 -1.05 -10.06
CA TYR A 195 -14.79 0.20 -10.02
C TYR A 195 -14.96 1.09 -11.25
N THR A 196 -15.58 0.63 -12.34
CA THR A 196 -15.97 1.35 -13.57
C THR A 196 -14.95 2.28 -14.24
N HIS A 197 -13.65 2.15 -14.02
CA HIS A 197 -12.64 2.95 -14.70
C HIS A 197 -11.42 2.11 -15.10
N LEU A 198 -11.08 2.16 -16.38
CA LEU A 198 -9.84 1.77 -17.07
C LEU A 198 -9.07 0.54 -16.52
N ARG A 199 -8.96 -0.48 -17.36
CA ARG A 199 -8.10 -1.64 -17.16
C ARG A 199 -6.68 -1.28 -17.59
N ALA A 200 -5.70 -1.45 -16.70
CA ALA A 200 -4.30 -1.54 -17.06
C ALA A 200 -3.82 -2.97 -16.82
N HIS A 201 -3.17 -3.56 -17.81
CA HIS A 201 -2.51 -4.86 -17.71
C HIS A 201 -1.04 -4.60 -17.45
N GLU A 202 -0.54 -5.00 -16.29
CA GLU A 202 0.89 -5.12 -16.04
C GLU A 202 1.26 -6.60 -16.09
N THR A 203 2.09 -6.98 -17.04
CA THR A 203 2.74 -8.28 -17.09
C THR A 203 4.13 -8.10 -16.51
N HIS A 204 4.40 -8.73 -15.36
CA HIS A 204 5.78 -9.00 -14.98
C HIS A 204 6.28 -10.13 -15.90
N GLU A 205 7.16 -9.78 -16.82
CA GLU A 205 8.02 -10.79 -17.44
C GLU A 205 9.07 -11.20 -16.39
N ASN A 206 9.07 -12.50 -16.07
CA ASN A 206 10.14 -13.12 -15.30
C ASN A 206 11.40 -13.28 -16.14
#